data_7af516d3099ab662a3d59bff1da76daf
#
_entry.id   7af516d3099ab662a3d59bff1da76daf
#
_cell.length_a   1.000
_cell.length_b   1.000
_cell.length_c   1.000
_cell.angle_alpha   90.00
_cell.angle_beta   90.00
_cell.angle_gamma   90.00
#
_symmetry.space_group_name_H-M   'P 1'
#
loop_
_entity.id
_entity.type
_entity.pdbx_description
1 polymer ?
#
loop_
_entity_poly.entity_id
_entity_poly.type
_entity_poly.pdbx_seq_one_letter_code
_entity_poly.pdbx_strand_id
1 'polypeptide(L)'
;MTASFSCKMIASLDTGAGVYAWTTVEGITGNILIDPEGVIARPCTAAGDPLGDTLLDKRVGNVQNPDPDPGVRTAFLKIAAVLFMEKERQGRLPDAVTRTYW
;
A
#
# COMPACT_ATOMS: atom_id res chain seq x y z
N MET A 1 8.88 19.28 -3.02
CA MET A 1 8.90 18.17 -2.06
C MET A 1 8.86 16.84 -2.78
N THR A 2 9.80 15.98 -2.47
CA THR A 2 9.81 14.65 -3.05
C THR A 2 8.89 13.72 -2.25
N ALA A 3 8.26 12.79 -2.93
CA ALA A 3 7.42 11.77 -2.31
C ALA A 3 7.82 10.40 -2.84
N SER A 4 9.14 10.20 -2.93
CA SER A 4 9.70 8.97 -3.47
C SER A 4 9.54 7.82 -2.49
N PHE A 5 9.24 6.66 -3.04
CA PHE A 5 9.12 5.45 -2.24
C PHE A 5 9.46 4.22 -3.08
N SER A 6 9.72 3.13 -2.39
CA SER A 6 9.77 1.81 -3.00
C SER A 6 8.94 0.85 -2.17
N CYS A 7 8.31 -0.11 -2.83
CA CYS A 7 7.61 -1.19 -2.15
C CYS A 7 7.83 -2.50 -2.89
N LYS A 8 7.81 -3.58 -2.14
CA LYS A 8 8.10 -4.90 -2.64
C LYS A 8 7.18 -5.91 -1.98
N MET A 9 6.60 -6.80 -2.78
CA MET A 9 5.79 -7.90 -2.24
C MET A 9 6.68 -8.84 -1.44
N ILE A 10 6.34 -9.03 -0.17
CA ILE A 10 7.08 -9.94 0.72
C ILE A 10 6.31 -11.22 1.01
N ALA A 11 5.01 -11.25 0.71
CA ALA A 11 4.20 -12.45 0.88
C ALA A 11 2.98 -12.38 -0.02
N SER A 12 2.52 -13.54 -0.44
CA SER A 12 1.26 -13.73 -1.15
C SER A 12 0.42 -14.67 -0.30
N LEU A 13 -0.77 -14.21 0.09
CA LEU A 13 -1.64 -14.99 0.96
C LEU A 13 -2.46 -16.00 0.14
N ASP A 14 -3.03 -16.98 0.84
CA ASP A 14 -3.85 -18.03 0.19
C ASP A 14 -5.05 -17.45 -0.55
N THR A 15 -5.54 -16.30 -0.10
CA THR A 15 -6.64 -15.58 -0.75
C THR A 15 -6.25 -14.94 -2.08
N GLY A 16 -4.95 -14.84 -2.35
CA GLY A 16 -4.43 -14.07 -3.48
C GLY A 16 -4.06 -12.64 -3.12
N ALA A 17 -4.28 -12.22 -1.88
CA ALA A 17 -3.88 -10.90 -1.41
C ALA A 17 -2.36 -10.80 -1.34
N GLY A 18 -1.83 -9.60 -1.57
CA GLY A 18 -0.38 -9.34 -1.48
C GLY A 18 -0.03 -8.51 -0.25
N VAL A 19 1.06 -8.88 0.40
CA VAL A 19 1.64 -8.10 1.50
C VAL A 19 2.89 -7.44 0.97
N TYR A 20 2.97 -6.12 1.11
CA TYR A 20 4.10 -5.34 0.62
C TYR A 20 4.82 -4.64 1.77
N ALA A 21 6.14 -4.68 1.74
CA ALA A 21 6.97 -3.82 2.58
C ALA A 21 7.32 -2.57 1.79
N TRP A 22 7.20 -1.42 2.41
CA TRP A 22 7.50 -0.16 1.74
C TRP A 22 8.39 0.72 2.59
N THR A 23 9.14 1.60 1.91
CA THR A 23 9.97 2.60 2.55
C THR A 23 9.95 3.88 1.72
N THR A 24 10.02 5.02 2.39
CA THR A 24 10.11 6.31 1.74
C THR A 24 11.53 6.83 1.80
N VAL A 25 11.82 7.86 1.00
CA VAL A 25 13.13 8.51 1.01
C VAL A 25 13.44 9.17 2.37
N GLU A 26 12.40 9.54 3.13
CA GLU A 26 12.56 10.10 4.48
C GLU A 26 12.84 9.02 5.53
N GLY A 27 12.81 7.74 5.15
CA GLY A 27 13.06 6.64 6.08
C GLY A 27 11.83 6.12 6.80
N ILE A 28 10.64 6.55 6.42
CA ILE A 28 9.39 5.99 6.96
C ILE A 28 9.17 4.62 6.32
N THR A 29 8.85 3.63 7.13
CA THR A 29 8.65 2.25 6.66
C THR A 29 7.30 1.72 7.15
N GLY A 30 6.81 0.68 6.48
CA GLY A 30 5.59 0.01 6.88
C GLY A 30 5.27 -1.16 5.97
N ASN A 31 4.12 -1.78 6.22
CA ASN A 31 3.61 -2.85 5.39
C ASN A 31 2.17 -2.53 4.99
N ILE A 32 1.78 -2.98 3.82
CA ILE A 32 0.46 -2.75 3.28
C ILE A 32 -0.09 -4.05 2.71
N LEU A 33 -1.36 -4.32 3.00
CA LEU A 33 -2.08 -5.48 2.47
C LEU A 33 -3.00 -5.00 1.36
N ILE A 34 -2.87 -5.61 0.19
CA ILE A 34 -3.75 -5.33 -0.96
C ILE A 34 -4.57 -6.59 -1.23
N ASP A 35 -5.89 -6.44 -1.36
CA ASP A 35 -6.76 -7.56 -1.66
C ASP A 35 -6.51 -8.12 -3.08
N PRO A 36 -6.97 -9.36 -3.37
CA PRO A 36 -6.71 -9.97 -4.68
C PRO A 36 -7.22 -9.18 -5.87
N GLU A 37 -8.29 -8.42 -5.67
CA GLU A 37 -8.89 -7.63 -6.74
C GLU A 37 -8.21 -6.28 -6.95
N GLY A 38 -7.34 -5.87 -6.02
CA GLY A 38 -6.64 -4.59 -6.12
C GLY A 38 -7.53 -3.39 -5.88
N VAL A 39 -8.49 -3.50 -4.98
CA VAL A 39 -9.43 -2.40 -4.68
C VAL A 39 -9.40 -1.97 -3.21
N ILE A 40 -8.86 -2.80 -2.31
CA ILE A 40 -8.80 -2.48 -0.88
C ILE A 40 -7.36 -2.55 -0.40
N ALA A 41 -6.95 -1.55 0.38
CA ALA A 41 -5.63 -1.48 0.98
C ALA A 41 -5.76 -1.23 2.48
N ARG A 42 -4.92 -1.90 3.26
CA ARG A 42 -4.89 -1.77 4.72
C ARG A 42 -3.44 -1.81 5.21
N PRO A 43 -3.11 -1.03 6.25
CA PRO A 43 -1.85 -1.26 6.95
C PRO A 43 -1.87 -2.64 7.59
N CYS A 44 -0.74 -3.30 7.60
CA CYS A 44 -0.65 -4.66 8.16
C CYS A 44 0.72 -4.92 8.77
N THR A 45 0.84 -6.08 9.43
CA THR A 45 2.14 -6.61 9.84
C THR A 45 2.82 -7.28 8.65
N ALA A 46 4.06 -7.67 8.80
CA ALA A 46 4.77 -8.41 7.77
C ALA A 46 4.13 -9.77 7.47
N ALA A 47 3.36 -10.31 8.42
CA ALA A 47 2.61 -11.55 8.22
C ALA A 47 1.25 -11.34 7.54
N GLY A 48 0.85 -10.09 7.32
CA GLY A 48 -0.41 -9.78 6.67
C GLY A 48 -1.59 -9.56 7.61
N ASP A 49 -1.35 -9.44 8.90
CA ASP A 49 -2.41 -9.16 9.87
C ASP A 49 -2.73 -7.67 9.87
N PRO A 50 -3.99 -7.26 9.72
CA PRO A 50 -4.34 -5.85 9.73
C PRO A 50 -3.93 -5.14 11.02
N LEU A 51 -3.46 -3.90 10.87
CA LEU A 51 -3.10 -3.03 11.99
C LEU A 51 -4.17 -1.96 12.14
N GLY A 52 -4.93 -2.01 13.24
CA GLY A 52 -5.99 -1.06 13.50
C GLY A 52 -7.12 -1.14 12.48
N ASP A 53 -7.84 -0.04 12.32
CA ASP A 53 -9.05 0.04 11.50
C ASP A 53 -8.88 0.87 10.22
N THR A 54 -7.65 1.25 9.89
CA THR A 54 -7.40 2.02 8.67
C THR A 54 -7.69 1.17 7.44
N LEU A 55 -8.46 1.71 6.50
CA LEU A 55 -8.84 1.01 5.28
C LEU A 55 -9.06 2.01 4.17
N LEU A 56 -8.52 1.73 3.00
CA LEU A 56 -8.78 2.48 1.79
C LEU A 56 -9.46 1.57 0.77
N ASP A 57 -10.69 1.91 0.40
CA ASP A 57 -11.42 1.25 -0.68
C ASP A 57 -11.44 2.20 -1.86
N LYS A 58 -10.79 1.85 -2.96
CA LYS A 58 -10.69 2.75 -4.10
C LYS A 58 -12.05 3.07 -4.74
N ARG A 59 -13.05 2.23 -4.51
CA ARG A 59 -14.40 2.46 -5.03
C ARG A 59 -15.10 3.60 -4.29
N VAL A 60 -14.73 3.80 -3.02
CA VAL A 60 -15.25 4.88 -2.18
C VAL A 60 -14.40 6.13 -2.32
N GLY A 61 -13.09 5.97 -2.43
CA GLY A 61 -12.15 7.07 -2.65
C GLY A 61 -11.63 7.75 -1.41
N ASN A 62 -12.15 7.43 -0.23
CA ASN A 62 -11.73 8.02 1.03
C ASN A 62 -11.13 6.96 1.94
N VAL A 63 -10.04 7.32 2.62
CA VAL A 63 -9.46 6.45 3.64
C VAL A 63 -10.32 6.54 4.90
N GLN A 64 -10.64 5.37 5.48
CA GLN A 64 -11.35 5.26 6.74
C GLN A 64 -10.36 5.11 7.87
N ASN A 65 -10.58 5.83 8.97
CA ASN A 65 -9.71 5.79 10.15
C ASN A 65 -8.24 6.01 9.81
N PRO A 66 -7.89 7.14 9.18
CA PRO A 66 -6.51 7.37 8.74
C PRO A 66 -5.54 7.40 9.91
N ASP A 67 -4.29 7.02 9.62
CA ASP A 67 -3.23 7.08 10.61
C ASP A 67 -3.06 8.52 11.10
N PRO A 68 -2.90 8.73 12.41
CA PRO A 68 -2.71 10.09 12.94
C PRO A 68 -1.40 10.73 12.52
N ASP A 69 -0.38 9.95 12.15
CA ASP A 69 0.88 10.49 11.67
C ASP A 69 0.73 10.94 10.21
N PRO A 70 0.88 12.25 9.91
CA PRO A 70 0.69 12.73 8.55
C PRO A 70 1.65 12.11 7.53
N GLY A 71 2.88 11.80 7.92
CA GLY A 71 3.86 11.18 7.04
C GLY A 71 3.45 9.77 6.65
N VAL A 72 3.02 8.98 7.62
CA VAL A 72 2.56 7.62 7.40
C VAL A 72 1.29 7.64 6.55
N ARG A 73 0.34 8.52 6.88
CA ARG A 73 -0.91 8.66 6.14
C ARG A 73 -0.66 8.97 4.66
N THR A 74 0.20 9.95 4.39
CA THR A 74 0.53 10.35 3.02
C THR A 74 1.21 9.21 2.26
N ALA A 75 2.17 8.54 2.90
CA ALA A 75 2.87 7.40 2.28
C ALA A 75 1.89 6.27 1.96
N PHE A 76 1.04 5.91 2.92
CA PHE A 76 0.05 4.86 2.73
C PHE A 76 -0.86 5.16 1.53
N LEU A 77 -1.39 6.37 1.44
CA LEU A 77 -2.29 6.77 0.35
C LEU A 77 -1.59 6.69 -1.02
N LYS A 78 -0.37 7.18 -1.11
CA LYS A 78 0.37 7.18 -2.38
C LYS A 78 0.72 5.77 -2.82
N ILE A 79 1.19 4.95 -1.90
CA ILE A 79 1.59 3.59 -2.20
C ILE A 79 0.38 2.75 -2.59
N ALA A 80 -0.73 2.88 -1.86
CA ALA A 80 -1.96 2.19 -2.19
C ALA A 80 -2.45 2.56 -3.59
N ALA A 81 -2.46 3.85 -3.91
CA ALA A 81 -2.90 4.33 -5.21
C ALA A 81 -2.05 3.76 -6.35
N VAL A 82 -0.74 3.71 -6.17
CA VAL A 82 0.17 3.16 -7.17
C VAL A 82 -0.05 1.65 -7.34
N LEU A 83 -0.22 0.92 -6.23
CA LEU A 83 -0.47 -0.52 -6.31
C LEU A 83 -1.80 -0.83 -6.99
N PHE A 84 -2.84 -0.08 -6.70
CA PHE A 84 -4.14 -0.22 -7.39
C PHE A 84 -3.98 0.02 -8.89
N MET A 85 -3.26 1.06 -9.26
CA MET A 85 -3.05 1.43 -10.66
C MET A 85 -2.25 0.36 -11.40
N GLU A 86 -1.20 -0.17 -10.78
CA GLU A 86 -0.39 -1.21 -11.40
C GLU A 86 -1.16 -2.52 -11.55
N LYS A 87 -2.01 -2.87 -10.58
CA LYS A 87 -2.88 -4.03 -10.69
C LYS A 87 -3.82 -3.88 -11.89
N GLU A 88 -4.42 -2.71 -12.02
CA GLU A 88 -5.34 -2.44 -13.13
C GLU A 88 -4.61 -2.49 -14.47
N ARG A 89 -3.41 -1.91 -14.55
CA ARG A 89 -2.62 -1.86 -15.78
C ARG A 89 -2.09 -3.23 -16.20
N GLN A 90 -1.63 -4.05 -15.24
CA GLN A 90 -0.98 -5.32 -15.51
C GLN A 90 -1.93 -6.52 -15.45
N GLY A 91 -3.11 -6.36 -14.87
CA GLY A 91 -4.04 -7.45 -14.65
C GLY A 91 -3.69 -8.33 -13.45
N ARG A 92 -2.63 -7.99 -12.71
CA ARG A 92 -2.19 -8.72 -11.52
C ARG A 92 -1.48 -7.79 -10.56
N LEU A 93 -1.37 -8.19 -9.29
CA LEU A 93 -0.61 -7.43 -8.32
C LEU A 93 0.87 -7.41 -8.72
N PRO A 94 1.53 -6.24 -8.68
CA PRO A 94 2.94 -6.15 -9.05
C PRO A 94 3.84 -6.78 -7.98
N ASP A 95 5.03 -7.23 -8.40
CA ASP A 95 6.02 -7.77 -7.47
C ASP A 95 6.73 -6.66 -6.70
N ALA A 96 6.95 -5.54 -7.35
CA ALA A 96 7.62 -4.39 -6.76
C ALA A 96 7.27 -3.13 -7.52
N VAL A 97 7.33 -2.00 -6.84
CA VAL A 97 7.14 -0.68 -7.45
C VAL A 97 8.11 0.30 -6.82
N THR A 98 8.74 1.11 -7.65
CA THR A 98 9.54 2.23 -7.21
C THR A 98 9.06 3.47 -7.92
N ARG A 99 8.86 4.57 -7.18
CA ARG A 99 8.47 5.85 -7.73
C ARG A 99 9.39 6.94 -7.20
N THR A 100 9.83 7.80 -8.10
CA THR A 100 10.63 8.97 -7.76
C THR A 100 9.87 10.20 -8.22
N TYR A 101 9.62 11.11 -7.29
CA TYR A 101 8.93 12.37 -7.56
C TYR A 101 9.90 13.54 -7.28
N TRP A 102 9.92 14.49 -8.17
CA TRP A 102 10.78 15.69 -8.08
C TRP A 102 10.00 16.92 -7.68
#